data_77c2c7c597648a7448320e9911921be0
#
_entry.id   77c2c7c597648a7448320e9911921be0
#
_cell.length_a   1.000
_cell.length_b   1.000
_cell.length_c   1.000
_cell.angle_alpha   90.00
_cell.angle_beta   90.00
_cell.angle_gamma   90.00
#
_symmetry.space_group_name_H-M   'P 1'
#
loop_
_entity.id
_entity.type
_entity.pdbx_description
1 polymer ?
#
loop_
_entity_poly.entity_id
_entity_poly.type
_entity_poly.pdbx_seq_one_letter_code
_entity_poly.pdbx_strand_id
1 'polypeptide(L)'
;MSGNIFSVNQLIKPITTEEKNNLYIGGCDLTKLAEQYGTPLYIIDEETLRCICREYKKAFKDYENIKMMYASKALCTSAIARILDEEGFGFDTVSAGEIYTVYKAGVDMSKVLFNGNNKSSREIELALDCKVGRFSVDNFYEAE
;
A
#
# COMPACT_ATOMS: atom_id res chain seq x y z
N MET A 1 -6.92 11.46 -31.19
CA MET A 1 -6.06 10.55 -30.39
C MET A 1 -6.96 9.90 -29.34
N SER A 2 -7.42 8.68 -29.61
CA SER A 2 -8.28 7.92 -28.71
C SER A 2 -7.37 7.29 -27.65
N GLY A 3 -7.31 7.91 -26.47
CA GLY A 3 -6.63 7.34 -25.32
C GLY A 3 -7.32 6.05 -24.94
N ASN A 4 -6.63 4.92 -25.04
CA ASN A 4 -7.05 3.67 -24.44
C ASN A 4 -7.11 3.88 -22.93
N ILE A 5 -8.33 4.09 -22.42
CA ILE A 5 -8.59 3.98 -20.99
C ILE A 5 -8.38 2.50 -20.66
N PHE A 6 -7.29 2.19 -19.97
CA PHE A 6 -7.03 0.85 -19.47
C PHE A 6 -8.25 0.38 -18.67
N SER A 7 -8.92 -0.65 -19.13
CA SER A 7 -9.96 -1.25 -18.30
C SER A 7 -9.29 -1.84 -17.07
N VAL A 8 -9.83 -1.56 -15.90
CA VAL A 8 -9.37 -2.10 -14.59
C VAL A 8 -9.21 -3.62 -14.65
N ASN A 9 -10.02 -4.30 -15.45
CA ASN A 9 -9.94 -5.74 -15.70
C ASN A 9 -8.67 -6.23 -16.43
N GLN A 10 -7.89 -5.33 -17.04
CA GLN A 10 -6.60 -5.68 -17.65
C GLN A 10 -5.42 -5.55 -16.68
N LEU A 11 -5.58 -4.74 -15.62
CA LEU A 11 -4.60 -4.58 -14.54
C LEU A 11 -4.70 -5.69 -13.47
N ILE A 12 -5.87 -6.31 -13.34
CA ILE A 12 -6.14 -7.34 -12.35
C ILE A 12 -6.45 -8.64 -13.10
N LYS A 13 -5.42 -9.27 -13.64
CA LYS A 13 -5.46 -10.72 -13.79
C LYS A 13 -4.81 -11.28 -12.53
N PRO A 14 -5.58 -11.74 -11.54
CA PRO A 14 -5.00 -12.62 -10.55
C PRO A 14 -4.32 -13.74 -11.37
N ILE A 15 -3.11 -14.10 -11.00
CA ILE A 15 -2.47 -15.30 -11.58
C ILE A 15 -3.21 -16.50 -11.00
N THR A 16 -4.45 -16.66 -11.47
CA THR A 16 -5.31 -17.79 -11.13
C THR A 16 -5.15 -18.84 -12.20
N THR A 17 -4.74 -20.00 -11.80
CA THR A 17 -4.74 -21.19 -12.65
C THR A 17 -5.73 -22.19 -12.12
N GLU A 18 -6.44 -22.89 -13.01
CA GLU A 18 -7.26 -24.02 -12.65
C GLU A 18 -6.46 -25.32 -12.92
N GLU A 19 -6.18 -26.06 -11.87
CA GLU A 19 -5.60 -27.38 -11.97
C GLU A 19 -6.48 -28.39 -11.24
N LYS A 20 -6.89 -29.45 -11.90
CA LYS A 20 -7.70 -30.56 -11.32
C LYS A 20 -8.97 -30.06 -10.58
N ASN A 21 -9.68 -29.08 -11.13
CA ASN A 21 -10.86 -28.41 -10.54
C ASN A 21 -10.59 -27.56 -9.28
N ASN A 22 -9.35 -27.31 -8.93
CA ASN A 22 -9.02 -26.40 -7.83
C ASN A 22 -8.53 -25.05 -8.36
N LEU A 23 -8.85 -23.99 -7.66
CA LEU A 23 -8.39 -22.62 -7.96
C LEU A 23 -7.07 -22.36 -7.22
N TYR A 24 -6.09 -21.82 -7.95
CA TYR A 24 -4.78 -21.45 -7.42
C TYR A 24 -4.56 -19.96 -7.54
N ILE A 25 -4.00 -19.34 -6.49
CA ILE A 25 -3.53 -17.93 -6.48
C ILE A 25 -2.10 -17.95 -5.95
N GLY A 26 -1.18 -17.30 -6.68
CA GLY A 26 0.23 -17.27 -6.29
C GLY A 26 0.86 -18.67 -6.11
N GLY A 27 0.38 -19.64 -6.88
CA GLY A 27 0.81 -21.04 -6.78
C GLY A 27 0.25 -21.83 -5.59
N CYS A 28 -0.63 -21.21 -4.78
CA CYS A 28 -1.27 -21.85 -3.62
C CYS A 28 -2.67 -22.35 -3.96
N ASP A 29 -2.97 -23.59 -3.59
CA ASP A 29 -4.31 -24.20 -3.70
C ASP A 29 -5.25 -23.56 -2.67
N LEU A 30 -6.31 -22.87 -3.15
CA LEU A 30 -7.24 -22.14 -2.29
C LEU A 30 -8.06 -23.06 -1.39
N THR A 31 -8.34 -24.28 -1.83
CA THR A 31 -9.05 -25.27 -1.01
C THR A 31 -8.23 -25.63 0.23
N LYS A 32 -6.93 -25.87 0.03
CA LYS A 32 -6.03 -26.15 1.14
C LYS A 32 -5.83 -24.98 2.08
N LEU A 33 -5.78 -23.73 1.54
CA LEU A 33 -5.72 -22.54 2.38
C LEU A 33 -6.99 -22.39 3.21
N ALA A 34 -8.16 -22.62 2.63
CA ALA A 34 -9.43 -22.57 3.35
C ALA A 34 -9.52 -23.66 4.44
N GLU A 35 -9.03 -24.87 4.18
CA GLU A 35 -8.95 -25.96 5.17
C GLU A 35 -8.01 -25.60 6.32
N GLN A 36 -6.87 -24.97 6.03
CA GLN A 36 -5.85 -24.65 7.03
C GLN A 36 -6.22 -23.43 7.89
N TYR A 37 -6.78 -22.39 7.30
CA TYR A 37 -7.02 -21.11 7.95
C TYR A 37 -8.50 -20.81 8.21
N GLY A 38 -9.42 -21.61 7.68
CA GLY A 38 -10.85 -21.41 7.78
C GLY A 38 -11.37 -20.40 6.75
N THR A 39 -12.70 -20.19 6.79
CA THR A 39 -13.42 -19.21 5.96
C THR A 39 -14.35 -18.38 6.83
N PRO A 40 -14.63 -17.08 6.48
CA PRO A 40 -14.11 -16.36 5.30
C PRO A 40 -12.61 -16.04 5.41
N LEU A 41 -11.90 -16.03 4.28
CA LEU A 41 -10.45 -15.82 4.21
C LEU A 41 -10.12 -14.76 3.16
N TYR A 42 -9.41 -13.70 3.55
CA TYR A 42 -8.80 -12.75 2.63
C TYR A 42 -7.43 -13.26 2.19
N ILE A 43 -7.19 -13.26 0.88
CA ILE A 43 -5.93 -13.70 0.30
C ILE A 43 -5.33 -12.54 -0.48
N ILE A 44 -4.06 -12.25 -0.20
CA ILE A 44 -3.28 -11.24 -0.92
C ILE A 44 -2.17 -11.97 -1.66
N ASP A 45 -2.13 -11.79 -2.98
CA ASP A 45 -1.08 -12.30 -3.82
C ASP A 45 0.05 -11.25 -3.93
N GLU A 46 1.20 -11.59 -3.37
CA GLU A 46 2.36 -10.70 -3.34
C GLU A 46 2.86 -10.37 -4.76
N GLU A 47 2.94 -11.36 -5.67
CA GLU A 47 3.43 -11.11 -7.02
C GLU A 47 2.50 -10.19 -7.80
N THR A 48 1.19 -10.36 -7.65
CA THR A 48 0.21 -9.45 -8.24
C THR A 48 0.37 -8.02 -7.69
N LEU A 49 0.56 -7.88 -6.37
CA LEU A 49 0.79 -6.56 -5.75
C LEU A 49 2.05 -5.90 -6.32
N ARG A 50 3.17 -6.62 -6.39
CA ARG A 50 4.43 -6.14 -6.97
C ARG A 50 4.28 -5.77 -8.45
N CYS A 51 3.58 -6.59 -9.21
CA CYS A 51 3.29 -6.33 -10.62
C CYS A 51 2.53 -5.01 -10.80
N ILE A 52 1.49 -4.79 -10.00
CA ILE A 52 0.71 -3.53 -10.03
C ILE A 52 1.62 -2.34 -9.69
N CYS A 53 2.48 -2.42 -8.69
CA CYS A 53 3.43 -1.36 -8.35
C CYS A 53 4.34 -1.00 -9.53
N ARG A 54 4.85 -2.02 -10.22
CA ARG A 54 5.72 -1.84 -11.39
C ARG A 54 4.98 -1.24 -12.58
N GLU A 55 3.72 -1.63 -12.81
CA GLU A 55 2.87 -1.03 -13.85
C GLU A 55 2.59 0.46 -13.58
N TYR A 56 2.31 0.84 -12.32
CA TYR A 56 2.18 2.26 -11.96
C TYR A 56 3.47 3.03 -12.28
N LYS A 57 4.63 2.54 -11.86
CA LYS A 57 5.92 3.19 -12.15
C LYS A 57 6.17 3.31 -13.66
N LYS A 58 5.83 2.27 -14.43
CA LYS A 58 5.95 2.27 -15.89
C LYS A 58 5.03 3.30 -16.56
N ALA A 59 3.79 3.43 -16.06
CA ALA A 59 2.83 4.39 -16.61
C ALA A 59 3.28 5.85 -16.48
N PHE A 60 4.06 6.16 -15.43
CA PHE A 60 4.53 7.51 -15.14
C PHE A 60 6.04 7.71 -15.43
N LYS A 61 6.70 6.78 -16.13
CA LYS A 61 8.15 6.80 -16.38
C LYS A 61 8.66 8.04 -17.11
N ASP A 62 7.79 8.67 -17.92
CA ASP A 62 8.15 9.81 -18.75
C ASP A 62 7.99 11.16 -18.00
N TYR A 63 7.59 11.12 -16.75
CA TYR A 63 7.46 12.29 -15.89
C TYR A 63 8.61 12.35 -14.88
N GLU A 64 9.25 13.50 -14.80
CA GLU A 64 10.32 13.73 -13.82
C GLU A 64 9.75 13.98 -12.41
N ASN A 65 10.50 13.59 -11.39
CA ASN A 65 10.21 13.87 -9.98
C ASN A 65 8.88 13.32 -9.44
N ILE A 66 8.34 12.27 -10.05
CA ILE A 66 7.14 11.58 -9.54
C ILE A 66 7.49 10.79 -8.26
N LYS A 67 6.63 10.95 -7.26
CA LYS A 67 6.65 10.13 -6.04
C LYS A 67 5.35 9.35 -5.96
N MET A 68 5.46 8.02 -6.00
CA MET A 68 4.31 7.14 -5.78
C MET A 68 4.05 7.01 -4.30
N MET A 69 2.82 7.29 -3.88
CA MET A 69 2.40 7.20 -2.48
C MET A 69 1.24 6.22 -2.37
N TYR A 70 1.37 5.28 -1.45
CA TYR A 70 0.30 4.34 -1.13
C TYR A 70 -0.59 4.89 -0.03
N ALA A 71 -1.89 4.94 -0.26
CA ALA A 71 -2.87 5.37 0.74
C ALA A 71 -3.10 4.24 1.77
N SER A 72 -2.43 4.33 2.92
CA SER A 72 -2.38 3.28 3.95
C SER A 72 -3.74 2.91 4.52
N LYS A 73 -4.69 3.84 4.50
CA LYS A 73 -6.08 3.59 4.94
C LYS A 73 -6.78 2.45 4.21
N ALA A 74 -6.32 2.07 3.02
CA ALA A 74 -6.91 0.97 2.26
C ALA A 74 -6.62 -0.39 2.92
N LEU A 75 -5.35 -0.62 3.29
CA LEU A 75 -4.89 -1.78 4.04
C LEU A 75 -3.48 -1.51 4.57
N CYS A 76 -3.32 -1.41 5.88
CA CYS A 76 -2.02 -1.16 6.50
C CYS A 76 -1.59 -2.34 7.38
N THR A 77 -0.79 -3.23 6.81
CA THR A 77 -0.10 -4.29 7.54
C THR A 77 1.41 -4.18 7.33
N SER A 78 2.20 -4.70 8.26
CA SER A 78 3.67 -4.66 8.13
C SER A 78 4.18 -5.40 6.88
N ALA A 79 3.49 -6.46 6.45
CA ALA A 79 3.85 -7.19 5.23
C ALA A 79 3.63 -6.32 3.99
N ILE A 80 2.45 -5.69 3.86
CA ILE A 80 2.13 -4.78 2.76
C ILE A 80 3.11 -3.60 2.75
N ALA A 81 3.39 -3.02 3.92
CA ALA A 81 4.32 -1.89 4.01
C ALA A 81 5.72 -2.25 3.50
N ARG A 82 6.25 -3.42 3.84
CA ARG A 82 7.56 -3.89 3.34
C ARG A 82 7.56 -4.08 1.83
N ILE A 83 6.56 -4.76 1.29
CA ILE A 83 6.45 -5.01 -0.16
C ILE A 83 6.43 -3.68 -0.92
N LEU A 84 5.63 -2.71 -0.47
CA LEU A 84 5.51 -1.41 -1.11
C LEU A 84 6.79 -0.57 -1.01
N ASP A 85 7.48 -0.61 0.14
CA ASP A 85 8.77 0.08 0.31
C ASP A 85 9.85 -0.52 -0.61
N GLU A 86 9.93 -1.85 -0.69
CA GLU A 86 10.82 -2.57 -1.62
C GLU A 86 10.54 -2.21 -3.08
N GLU A 87 9.27 -2.00 -3.43
CA GLU A 87 8.86 -1.50 -4.75
C GLU A 87 9.05 0.03 -4.90
N GLY A 88 9.59 0.72 -3.89
CA GLY A 88 9.95 2.14 -3.95
C GLY A 88 8.78 3.11 -3.78
N PHE A 89 7.69 2.68 -3.18
CA PHE A 89 6.56 3.54 -2.83
C PHE A 89 6.82 4.27 -1.51
N GLY A 90 6.27 5.47 -1.37
CA GLY A 90 6.06 6.15 -0.11
C GLY A 90 4.68 5.81 0.47
N PHE A 91 4.35 6.44 1.60
CA PHE A 91 3.09 6.16 2.31
C PHE A 91 2.36 7.45 2.63
N ASP A 92 1.07 7.48 2.30
CA ASP A 92 0.12 8.50 2.74
C ASP A 92 -0.66 7.91 3.92
N THR A 93 -0.31 8.36 5.12
CA THR A 93 -0.85 7.88 6.40
C THR A 93 -1.79 8.92 7.00
N VAL A 94 -2.86 8.47 7.67
CA VAL A 94 -3.88 9.36 8.24
C VAL A 94 -4.13 9.13 9.72
N SER A 95 -3.38 8.23 10.37
CA SER A 95 -3.51 7.94 11.80
C SER A 95 -2.21 7.48 12.44
N ALA A 96 -2.13 7.62 13.77
CA ALA A 96 -1.04 7.10 14.58
C ALA A 96 -0.79 5.60 14.36
N GLY A 97 -1.87 4.80 14.21
CA GLY A 97 -1.78 3.36 13.97
C GLY A 97 -1.09 3.02 12.66
N GLU A 98 -1.41 3.74 11.58
CA GLU A 98 -0.76 3.58 10.29
C GLU A 98 0.72 3.98 10.36
N ILE A 99 1.04 5.15 10.93
CA ILE A 99 2.43 5.61 11.13
C ILE A 99 3.23 4.57 11.90
N TYR A 100 2.70 4.08 13.01
CA TYR A 100 3.38 3.09 13.84
C TYR A 100 3.59 1.77 13.09
N THR A 101 2.61 1.31 12.32
CA THR A 101 2.70 0.08 11.51
C THR A 101 3.79 0.20 10.46
N VAL A 102 3.82 1.30 9.73
CA VAL A 102 4.83 1.59 8.69
C VAL A 102 6.23 1.71 9.32
N TYR A 103 6.35 2.43 10.45
CA TYR A 103 7.60 2.54 11.22
C TYR A 103 8.13 1.17 11.68
N LYS A 104 7.25 0.33 12.26
CA LYS A 104 7.61 -1.03 12.71
C LYS A 104 7.93 -1.97 11.55
N ALA A 105 7.42 -1.73 10.38
CA ALA A 105 7.78 -2.46 9.18
C ALA A 105 9.22 -2.18 8.71
N GLY A 106 9.86 -1.11 9.21
CA GLY A 106 11.23 -0.71 8.87
C GLY A 106 11.30 0.16 7.60
N VAL A 107 10.19 0.77 7.22
CA VAL A 107 10.12 1.69 6.07
C VAL A 107 10.96 2.94 6.35
N ASP A 108 11.57 3.50 5.32
CA ASP A 108 12.21 4.81 5.37
C ASP A 108 11.16 5.91 5.61
N MET A 109 11.08 6.39 6.85
CA MET A 109 10.07 7.37 7.27
C MET A 109 10.17 8.71 6.54
N SER A 110 11.28 9.01 5.88
CA SER A 110 11.41 10.19 5.02
C SER A 110 10.48 10.16 3.79
N LYS A 111 9.99 8.97 3.43
CA LYS A 111 9.03 8.72 2.35
C LYS A 111 7.58 8.76 2.82
N VAL A 112 7.33 8.97 4.11
CA VAL A 112 6.00 8.97 4.69
C VAL A 112 5.45 10.39 4.75
N LEU A 113 4.18 10.54 4.39
CA LEU A 113 3.37 11.74 4.55
C LEU A 113 2.31 11.47 5.62
N PHE A 114 2.25 12.33 6.64
CA PHE A 114 1.12 12.35 7.57
C PHE A 114 0.07 13.34 7.08
N ASN A 115 -1.04 12.82 6.63
CA ASN A 115 -2.19 13.52 6.06
C ASN A 115 -3.37 13.49 7.06
N GLY A 116 -4.50 14.09 6.66
CA GLY A 116 -5.73 14.13 7.45
C GLY A 116 -6.00 15.50 8.05
N ASN A 117 -7.26 15.74 8.35
CA ASN A 117 -7.80 17.03 8.83
C ASN A 117 -8.17 17.03 10.32
N ASN A 118 -7.84 15.97 11.05
CA ASN A 118 -8.16 15.86 12.48
C ASN A 118 -7.01 15.16 13.23
N LYS A 119 -5.81 15.69 13.07
CA LYS A 119 -4.63 15.19 13.77
C LYS A 119 -4.65 15.69 15.20
N SER A 120 -4.55 14.80 16.17
CA SER A 120 -4.35 15.16 17.57
C SER A 120 -2.88 15.51 17.84
N SER A 121 -2.62 16.32 18.87
CA SER A 121 -1.25 16.65 19.29
C SER A 121 -0.41 15.40 19.54
N ARG A 122 -0.99 14.38 20.16
CA ARG A 122 -0.30 13.09 20.41
C ARG A 122 0.08 12.36 19.13
N GLU A 123 -0.74 12.43 18.09
CA GLU A 123 -0.41 11.83 16.79
C GLU A 123 0.69 12.61 16.08
N ILE A 124 0.68 13.93 16.19
CA ILE A 124 1.74 14.81 15.67
C ILE A 124 3.06 14.50 16.38
N GLU A 125 3.06 14.42 17.72
CA GLU A 125 4.24 14.05 18.52
C GLU A 125 4.80 12.69 18.07
N LEU A 126 3.95 11.66 17.96
CA LEU A 126 4.36 10.34 17.46
C LEU A 126 4.97 10.42 16.07
N ALA A 127 4.37 11.19 15.16
CA ALA A 127 4.87 11.33 13.80
C ALA A 127 6.25 12.01 13.77
N LEU A 128 6.47 13.01 14.63
CA LEU A 128 7.77 13.67 14.79
C LEU A 128 8.82 12.70 15.37
N ASP A 129 8.46 11.94 16.42
CA ASP A 129 9.32 10.92 17.02
C ASP A 129 9.71 9.83 16.02
N CYS A 130 8.78 9.41 15.18
CA CYS A 130 9.01 8.47 14.09
C CYS A 130 9.76 9.09 12.89
N LYS A 131 10.02 10.40 12.90
CA LYS A 131 10.71 11.14 11.82
C LYS A 131 9.98 11.09 10.49
N VAL A 132 8.65 11.21 10.52
CA VAL A 132 7.83 11.29 9.31
C VAL A 132 8.33 12.45 8.43
N GLY A 133 8.55 12.17 7.15
CA GLY A 133 9.21 13.10 6.23
C GLY A 133 8.39 14.31 5.84
N ARG A 134 7.07 14.24 5.92
CA ARG A 134 6.16 15.33 5.53
C ARG A 134 4.87 15.31 6.32
N PHE A 135 4.34 16.52 6.53
CA PHE A 135 3.02 16.76 7.11
C PHE A 135 2.18 17.56 6.12
N SER A 136 0.94 17.13 5.91
CA SER A 136 -0.08 17.93 5.25
C SER A 136 -0.78 18.75 6.33
N VAL A 137 -0.46 20.03 6.44
CA VAL A 137 -1.06 20.94 7.43
C VAL A 137 -2.40 21.41 6.91
N ASP A 138 -3.46 21.12 7.63
CA ASP A 138 -4.84 21.41 7.23
C ASP A 138 -5.29 22.83 7.65
N ASN A 139 -4.73 23.34 8.74
CA ASN A 139 -5.07 24.64 9.28
C ASN A 139 -3.91 25.24 10.10
N PHE A 140 -4.01 26.53 10.43
CA PHE A 140 -2.96 27.24 11.17
C PHE A 140 -2.72 26.71 12.59
N TYR A 141 -3.75 26.18 13.23
CA TYR A 141 -3.63 25.61 14.58
C TYR A 141 -2.76 24.34 14.63
N GLU A 142 -2.73 23.58 13.54
CA GLU A 142 -1.82 22.43 13.42
C GLU A 142 -0.36 22.85 13.22
N ALA A 143 -0.11 24.09 12.81
CA ALA A 143 1.23 24.61 12.56
C ALA A 143 1.92 25.19 13.80
N GLU A 144 1.15 25.44 14.87
CA GLU A 144 1.61 25.96 16.18
C GLU A 144 2.00 24.83 17.13
#